data_ee2044ba62b63351f6ed27379641bd73
#
_entry.id   ee2044ba62b63351f6ed27379641bd73
#
_cell.length_a   1.000
_cell.length_b   1.000
_cell.length_c   1.000
_cell.angle_alpha   90.00
_cell.angle_beta   90.00
_cell.angle_gamma   90.00
#
_symmetry.space_group_name_H-M   'P 1'
#
loop_
_entity.id
_entity.type
_entity.pdbx_description
1 polymer ?
#
loop_
_entity_poly.entity_id
_entity_poly.type
_entity_poly.pdbx_seq_one_letter_code
_entity_poly.pdbx_strand_id
1 'polypeptide(L)'
;MRCPDCDDGNGNEIDRREFIKTVAVGGVGLVTTAAPKLYGSSETLLARPKAKERSETLAATLYKSLSGEQKQKVAFPFDHPLRSKVDNNWQITPVTVAEFFTPDQQAMIAEIFRGLHNPEFVDKVLYHINEDAGGLGKYSVALFGEPGGGAFEFVLTGRHCTARCDGDSVEGTAFGGPIFYGHASQSFNEKPDHPKNVYWYQAKRANEVFQALDGKQRKIALLGDPRQEQGTATVELKRRGDKILGLPVSEMTRDQRELVQKVLGDLLLPFREADRVEALRDIEAQGGFDELAMSFYKNMDIGNDSVWDVWQLESPTMVWYFRGAPHVHVWVNIRTRA
;
A
#
# COMPACT_ATOMS: atom_id res chain seq x y z
N MET A 1 11.04 -19.84 0.81
CA MET A 1 12.08 -18.86 0.47
C MET A 1 12.07 -17.84 1.58
N ARG A 2 13.17 -17.61 2.27
CA ARG A 2 13.23 -16.62 3.37
C ARG A 2 13.49 -15.25 2.76
N CYS A 3 12.86 -14.23 3.29
CA CYS A 3 13.17 -12.85 2.93
C CYS A 3 14.44 -12.43 3.68
N PRO A 4 15.56 -12.14 2.99
CA PRO A 4 16.84 -11.81 3.67
C PRO A 4 16.72 -10.55 4.54
N ASP A 5 15.81 -9.63 4.18
CA ASP A 5 15.68 -8.32 4.82
C ASP A 5 14.74 -8.33 6.04
N CYS A 6 14.13 -9.49 6.35
CA CYS A 6 13.14 -9.63 7.42
C CYS A 6 13.48 -10.75 8.43
N ASP A 7 14.66 -11.36 8.36
CA ASP A 7 15.03 -12.54 9.17
C ASP A 7 15.54 -12.12 10.57
N ASP A 8 14.65 -12.10 11.55
CA ASP A 8 14.97 -11.85 12.96
C ASP A 8 15.25 -13.15 13.76
N GLY A 9 15.56 -14.24 13.11
CA GLY A 9 16.14 -15.42 13.73
C GLY A 9 15.24 -16.28 14.65
N ASN A 10 13.93 -16.07 14.67
CA ASN A 10 13.02 -16.85 15.52
C ASN A 10 11.74 -17.25 14.79
N GLY A 11 11.75 -18.34 14.04
CA GLY A 11 10.59 -18.81 13.31
C GLY A 11 10.43 -20.32 13.36
N ASN A 12 9.43 -20.79 14.07
CA ASN A 12 8.87 -22.14 13.85
C ASN A 12 8.03 -22.09 12.58
N GLU A 13 8.50 -22.73 11.51
CA GLU A 13 7.76 -22.93 10.28
C GLU A 13 6.59 -23.89 10.52
N ILE A 14 5.35 -23.39 10.38
CA ILE A 14 4.17 -24.25 10.22
C ILE A 14 3.88 -24.35 8.72
N ASP A 15 3.93 -25.55 8.17
CA ASP A 15 3.70 -25.82 6.76
C ASP A 15 2.21 -25.59 6.38
N ARG A 16 1.99 -24.78 5.34
CA ARG A 16 0.66 -24.46 4.76
C ARG A 16 -0.14 -25.72 4.39
N ARG A 17 0.53 -26.83 4.12
CA ARG A 17 -0.09 -28.11 3.76
C ARG A 17 -0.84 -28.80 4.90
N GLU A 18 -0.45 -28.54 6.16
CA GLU A 18 -1.16 -29.13 7.29
C GLU A 18 -2.48 -28.42 7.62
N PHE A 19 -2.57 -27.11 7.33
CA PHE A 19 -3.76 -26.31 7.59
C PHE A 19 -4.96 -26.72 6.70
N ILE A 20 -4.72 -27.07 5.43
CA ILE A 20 -5.78 -27.43 4.47
C ILE A 20 -6.53 -28.71 4.88
N LYS A 21 -5.89 -29.61 5.60
CA LYS A 21 -6.51 -30.87 6.05
C LYS A 21 -7.54 -30.70 7.16
N THR A 22 -7.52 -29.56 7.87
CA THR A 22 -8.36 -29.34 9.07
C THR A 22 -9.67 -28.55 8.75
N VAL A 23 -9.80 -27.93 7.58
CA VAL A 23 -10.90 -26.97 7.27
C VAL A 23 -12.02 -27.55 6.40
N ALA A 24 -12.02 -28.85 6.12
CA ALA A 24 -13.04 -29.49 5.23
C ALA A 24 -14.44 -29.68 5.85
N VAL A 25 -14.74 -29.17 7.05
CA VAL A 25 -16.08 -29.31 7.66
C VAL A 25 -16.50 -27.99 8.35
N GLY A 26 -17.38 -27.21 7.69
CA GLY A 26 -18.08 -26.09 8.37
C GLY A 26 -18.72 -25.05 7.46
N GLY A 27 -19.99 -25.24 7.15
CA GLY A 27 -21.12 -24.34 6.96
C GLY A 27 -20.98 -22.98 6.26
N VAL A 28 -21.67 -22.88 5.12
CA VAL A 28 -21.97 -21.65 4.36
C VAL A 28 -22.97 -20.79 5.15
N GLY A 29 -22.56 -19.60 5.56
CA GLY A 29 -23.44 -18.52 6.02
C GLY A 29 -23.38 -17.35 5.04
N LEU A 30 -24.44 -17.14 4.25
CA LEU A 30 -24.60 -15.95 3.40
C LEU A 30 -24.83 -14.72 4.29
N VAL A 31 -23.84 -13.84 4.34
CA VAL A 31 -24.05 -12.46 4.81
C VAL A 31 -24.08 -11.57 3.57
N THR A 32 -25.29 -11.14 3.21
CA THR A 32 -25.50 -10.11 2.19
C THR A 32 -25.12 -8.75 2.77
N THR A 33 -23.88 -8.31 2.59
CA THR A 33 -23.51 -6.91 2.80
C THR A 33 -23.76 -6.15 1.50
N ALA A 34 -24.64 -5.16 1.55
CA ALA A 34 -24.84 -4.21 0.47
C ALA A 34 -23.52 -3.54 0.14
N ALA A 35 -23.01 -3.73 -1.08
CA ALA A 35 -21.85 -3.02 -1.57
C ALA A 35 -22.14 -1.52 -1.57
N PRO A 36 -21.29 -0.65 -1.00
CA PRO A 36 -21.44 0.77 -1.19
C PRO A 36 -21.25 1.07 -2.68
N LYS A 37 -22.16 1.88 -3.24
CA LYS A 37 -22.02 2.42 -4.59
C LYS A 37 -20.76 3.31 -4.62
N LEU A 38 -19.63 2.78 -5.03
CA LEU A 38 -18.35 3.48 -5.15
C LEU A 38 -18.25 4.38 -6.39
N TYR A 39 -19.24 4.36 -7.26
CA TYR A 39 -19.32 5.22 -8.44
C TYR A 39 -20.62 6.03 -8.42
N GLY A 40 -20.59 7.16 -7.70
CA GLY A 40 -21.41 8.32 -8.07
C GLY A 40 -20.88 8.88 -9.38
N SER A 41 -21.74 9.50 -10.20
CA SER A 41 -21.38 10.12 -11.47
C SER A 41 -20.05 10.86 -11.39
N SER A 42 -19.22 10.75 -12.43
CA SER A 42 -17.85 11.30 -12.53
C SER A 42 -17.70 12.79 -12.15
N GLU A 43 -18.76 13.57 -12.17
CA GLU A 43 -18.73 14.98 -11.74
C GLU A 43 -18.58 15.16 -10.22
N THR A 44 -18.99 14.19 -9.40
CA THR A 44 -18.90 14.30 -7.93
C THR A 44 -17.51 13.88 -7.41
N LEU A 45 -16.76 13.10 -8.19
CA LEU A 45 -15.41 12.61 -7.81
C LEU A 45 -14.29 13.63 -8.07
N LEU A 46 -14.55 14.66 -8.88
CA LEU A 46 -13.53 15.63 -9.30
C LEU A 46 -13.46 16.90 -8.40
N ALA A 47 -14.28 17.00 -7.38
CA ALA A 47 -14.21 18.12 -6.45
C ALA A 47 -13.08 17.89 -5.43
N ARG A 48 -12.00 18.67 -5.53
CA ARG A 48 -10.95 18.70 -4.48
C ARG A 48 -11.58 19.00 -3.11
N PRO A 49 -11.25 18.23 -2.07
CA PRO A 49 -11.57 18.63 -0.70
C PRO A 49 -10.94 20.01 -0.40
N LYS A 50 -11.76 21.00 -0.05
CA LYS A 50 -11.29 22.38 0.20
C LYS A 50 -10.75 22.62 1.62
N ALA A 51 -10.85 21.64 2.51
CA ALA A 51 -10.39 21.74 3.88
C ALA A 51 -9.03 21.06 4.02
N LYS A 52 -8.06 21.71 4.68
CA LYS A 52 -6.82 21.05 5.10
C LYS A 52 -7.17 19.88 5.99
N GLU A 53 -6.71 18.72 5.60
CA GLU A 53 -6.91 17.51 6.38
C GLU A 53 -6.23 17.63 7.76
N ARG A 54 -6.72 16.86 8.73
CA ARG A 54 -6.19 16.91 10.10
C ARG A 54 -4.70 16.55 10.17
N SER A 55 -4.24 15.60 9.36
CA SER A 55 -2.85 15.15 9.32
C SER A 55 -1.89 16.24 8.85
N GLU A 56 -2.25 17.03 7.83
CA GLU A 56 -1.46 18.16 7.33
C GLU A 56 -1.34 19.26 8.38
N THR A 57 -2.42 19.55 9.08
CA THR A 57 -2.43 20.53 10.19
C THR A 57 -1.53 20.07 11.34
N LEU A 58 -1.58 18.79 11.67
CA LEU A 58 -0.70 18.21 12.69
C LEU A 58 0.76 18.17 12.26
N ALA A 59 1.07 17.88 10.99
CA ALA A 59 2.42 17.95 10.45
C ALA A 59 3.00 19.36 10.56
N ALA A 60 2.20 20.41 10.29
CA ALA A 60 2.60 21.79 10.47
C ALA A 60 2.82 22.15 11.96
N THR A 61 2.00 21.63 12.86
CA THR A 61 2.13 21.83 14.31
C THR A 61 3.37 21.11 14.83
N LEU A 62 3.60 19.87 14.41
CA LEU A 62 4.81 19.11 14.74
C LEU A 62 6.07 19.87 14.31
N TYR A 63 6.12 20.32 13.04
CA TYR A 63 7.28 21.07 12.51
C TYR A 63 7.59 22.34 13.32
N LYS A 64 6.56 23.07 13.72
CA LYS A 64 6.70 24.27 14.57
C LYS A 64 7.19 23.96 15.98
N SER A 65 6.85 22.80 16.52
CA SER A 65 7.24 22.34 17.85
C SER A 65 8.67 21.82 17.94
N LEU A 66 9.32 21.52 16.79
CA LEU A 66 10.66 20.98 16.76
C LEU A 66 11.70 22.00 17.24
N SER A 67 12.62 21.56 18.11
CA SER A 67 13.81 22.32 18.48
C SER A 67 14.76 22.48 17.28
N GLY A 68 15.75 23.38 17.41
CA GLY A 68 16.79 23.54 16.39
C GLY A 68 17.58 22.26 16.15
N GLU A 69 17.91 21.50 17.20
CA GLU A 69 18.60 20.22 17.08
C GLU A 69 17.72 19.17 16.38
N GLN A 70 16.43 19.12 16.70
CA GLN A 70 15.50 18.22 16.05
C GLN A 70 15.38 18.52 14.55
N LYS A 71 15.23 19.81 14.19
CA LYS A 71 15.17 20.21 12.76
C LYS A 71 16.41 19.81 11.98
N GLN A 72 17.60 19.92 12.56
CA GLN A 72 18.85 19.53 11.90
C GLN A 72 18.89 18.02 11.55
N LYS A 73 18.20 17.16 12.31
CA LYS A 73 18.21 15.72 12.11
C LYS A 73 17.07 15.21 11.26
N VAL A 74 15.90 15.86 11.28
CA VAL A 74 14.68 15.33 10.67
C VAL A 74 14.04 16.25 9.64
N ALA A 75 14.49 17.49 9.47
CA ALA A 75 13.96 18.43 8.49
C ALA A 75 14.95 18.64 7.35
N PHE A 76 14.46 18.55 6.12
CA PHE A 76 15.23 18.59 4.88
C PHE A 76 14.61 19.57 3.88
N PRO A 77 15.39 20.09 2.91
CA PRO A 77 14.83 20.80 1.76
C PRO A 77 13.79 19.92 1.02
N PHE A 78 12.80 20.56 0.40
CA PHE A 78 11.71 19.84 -0.28
C PHE A 78 12.20 18.97 -1.44
N ASP A 79 13.27 19.37 -2.11
CA ASP A 79 13.90 18.65 -3.23
C ASP A 79 14.94 17.60 -2.81
N HIS A 80 15.06 17.34 -1.50
CA HIS A 80 16.04 16.37 -1.00
C HIS A 80 15.77 14.96 -1.52
N PRO A 81 16.80 14.19 -1.99
CA PRO A 81 16.62 12.88 -2.65
C PRO A 81 15.91 11.82 -1.79
N LEU A 82 16.01 11.89 -0.46
CA LEU A 82 15.31 10.96 0.43
C LEU A 82 13.79 11.04 0.29
N ARG A 83 13.25 12.20 -0.13
CA ARG A 83 11.81 12.40 -0.25
C ARG A 83 11.13 11.42 -1.21
N SER A 84 11.80 11.03 -2.30
CA SER A 84 11.25 10.11 -3.30
C SER A 84 11.55 8.64 -3.04
N LYS A 85 12.27 8.31 -1.96
CA LYS A 85 12.61 6.93 -1.64
C LYS A 85 11.46 6.19 -1.00
N VAL A 86 11.38 4.89 -1.30
CA VAL A 86 10.52 3.92 -0.64
C VAL A 86 11.32 2.65 -0.39
N ASP A 87 11.09 2.02 0.75
CA ASP A 87 11.64 0.70 1.06
C ASP A 87 10.71 -0.03 2.04
N ASN A 88 10.94 -1.34 2.20
CA ASN A 88 10.11 -2.23 3.02
C ASN A 88 10.51 -2.24 4.50
N ASN A 89 11.79 -2.05 4.80
CA ASN A 89 12.32 -2.07 6.17
C ASN A 89 13.50 -1.10 6.29
N TRP A 90 13.21 0.15 6.61
CA TRP A 90 14.25 1.19 6.68
C TRP A 90 13.89 2.31 7.62
N GLN A 91 14.90 3.07 7.99
CA GLN A 91 14.75 4.32 8.74
C GLN A 91 15.23 5.49 7.88
N ILE A 92 14.32 6.43 7.56
CA ILE A 92 14.61 7.59 6.74
C ILE A 92 15.57 8.56 7.43
N THR A 93 15.59 8.56 8.77
CA THR A 93 16.54 9.30 9.61
C THR A 93 17.13 8.37 10.65
N PRO A 94 18.33 8.67 11.18
CA PRO A 94 18.99 7.78 12.15
C PRO A 94 18.38 7.81 13.56
N VAL A 95 17.26 8.48 13.76
CA VAL A 95 16.60 8.65 15.05
C VAL A 95 15.20 8.07 15.03
N THR A 96 14.81 7.42 16.13
CA THR A 96 13.47 6.82 16.25
C THR A 96 12.50 7.77 16.97
N VAL A 97 11.21 7.52 16.75
CA VAL A 97 10.13 8.34 17.35
C VAL A 97 10.23 8.33 18.88
N ALA A 98 10.41 7.15 19.50
CA ALA A 98 10.45 7.04 20.95
C ALA A 98 11.71 7.66 21.60
N GLU A 99 12.84 7.62 20.90
CA GLU A 99 14.12 8.05 21.46
C GLU A 99 14.37 9.56 21.30
N PHE A 100 13.74 10.17 20.30
CA PHE A 100 14.13 11.52 19.88
C PHE A 100 13.04 12.59 20.05
N PHE A 101 11.78 12.20 20.01
CA PHE A 101 10.66 13.14 20.11
C PHE A 101 10.07 13.19 21.52
N THR A 102 9.59 14.38 21.92
CA THR A 102 8.87 14.52 23.20
C THR A 102 7.57 13.75 23.18
N PRO A 103 6.97 13.42 24.34
CA PRO A 103 5.68 12.71 24.40
C PRO A 103 4.58 13.39 23.56
N ASP A 104 4.48 14.72 23.57
CA ASP A 104 3.50 15.45 22.78
C ASP A 104 3.78 15.34 21.27
N GLN A 105 5.04 15.39 20.87
CA GLN A 105 5.45 15.19 19.48
C GLN A 105 5.18 13.74 19.01
N GLN A 106 5.44 12.74 19.86
CA GLN A 106 5.11 11.34 19.60
C GLN A 106 3.60 11.14 19.40
N ALA A 107 2.78 11.79 20.26
CA ALA A 107 1.33 11.77 20.10
C ALA A 107 0.89 12.40 18.78
N MET A 108 1.48 13.55 18.37
CA MET A 108 1.19 14.16 17.07
C MET A 108 1.57 13.24 15.90
N ILE A 109 2.73 12.59 15.95
CA ILE A 109 3.18 11.64 14.93
C ILE A 109 2.19 10.47 14.81
N ALA A 110 1.75 9.92 15.94
CA ALA A 110 0.76 8.86 15.95
C ALA A 110 -0.59 9.31 15.36
N GLU A 111 -1.04 10.51 15.67
CA GLU A 111 -2.28 11.06 15.12
C GLU A 111 -2.17 11.42 13.62
N ILE A 112 -1.00 11.88 13.13
CA ILE A 112 -0.75 12.04 11.70
C ILE A 112 -0.93 10.68 11.01
N PHE A 113 -0.25 9.64 11.51
CA PHE A 113 -0.33 8.30 10.95
C PHE A 113 -1.77 7.74 10.96
N ARG A 114 -2.50 7.89 12.08
CA ARG A 114 -3.92 7.50 12.16
C ARG A 114 -4.77 8.17 11.08
N GLY A 115 -4.54 9.47 10.88
CA GLY A 115 -5.29 10.27 9.92
C GLY A 115 -5.02 9.96 8.44
N LEU A 116 -4.00 9.17 8.11
CA LEU A 116 -3.74 8.68 6.75
C LEU A 116 -4.56 7.43 6.40
N HIS A 117 -5.25 6.85 7.37
CA HIS A 117 -5.98 5.60 7.18
C HIS A 117 -7.50 5.79 7.27
N ASN A 118 -8.22 4.92 6.60
CA ASN A 118 -9.65 4.76 6.81
C ASN A 118 -9.90 4.40 8.29
N PRO A 119 -10.82 5.07 8.99
CA PRO A 119 -11.11 4.80 10.41
C PRO A 119 -11.36 3.32 10.75
N GLU A 120 -11.95 2.56 9.84
CA GLU A 120 -12.20 1.12 10.03
C GLU A 120 -10.92 0.26 9.99
N PHE A 121 -9.83 0.80 9.46
CA PHE A 121 -8.54 0.11 9.34
C PHE A 121 -7.50 0.57 10.37
N VAL A 122 -7.66 1.73 10.98
CA VAL A 122 -6.68 2.31 11.90
C VAL A 122 -6.21 1.32 12.95
N ASP A 123 -7.15 0.71 13.68
CA ASP A 123 -6.79 -0.20 14.77
C ASP A 123 -6.12 -1.49 14.26
N LYS A 124 -6.51 -1.98 13.09
CA LYS A 124 -5.90 -3.15 12.46
C LYS A 124 -4.46 -2.86 12.04
N VAL A 125 -4.21 -1.71 11.42
CA VAL A 125 -2.87 -1.31 10.97
C VAL A 125 -1.95 -1.06 12.16
N LEU A 126 -2.44 -0.39 13.21
CA LEU A 126 -1.66 -0.17 14.43
C LEU A 126 -1.36 -1.48 15.18
N TYR A 127 -2.32 -2.41 15.18
CA TYR A 127 -2.09 -3.74 15.75
C TYR A 127 -0.93 -4.44 15.02
N HIS A 128 -0.89 -4.38 13.69
CA HIS A 128 0.23 -4.93 12.91
C HIS A 128 1.56 -4.28 13.24
N ILE A 129 1.62 -2.96 13.29
CA ILE A 129 2.83 -2.22 13.64
C ILE A 129 3.34 -2.63 15.03
N ASN A 130 2.43 -2.86 15.97
CA ASN A 130 2.80 -3.33 17.30
C ASN A 130 3.36 -4.77 17.28
N GLU A 131 2.69 -5.69 16.60
CA GLU A 131 3.12 -7.10 16.52
C GLU A 131 4.42 -7.25 15.72
N ASP A 132 4.56 -6.51 14.63
CA ASP A 132 5.65 -6.67 13.66
C ASP A 132 6.93 -5.93 14.10
N ALA A 133 6.80 -4.78 14.75
CA ALA A 133 7.93 -3.90 15.07
C ALA A 133 7.97 -3.38 16.53
N GLY A 134 7.00 -3.70 17.35
CA GLY A 134 6.90 -3.18 18.72
C GLY A 134 6.37 -1.75 18.81
N GLY A 135 5.66 -1.28 17.79
CA GLY A 135 4.94 -0.01 17.77
C GLY A 135 5.64 1.14 17.04
N LEU A 136 4.89 2.22 16.83
CA LEU A 136 5.36 3.42 16.12
C LEU A 136 6.61 4.07 16.74
N GLY A 137 6.87 3.83 18.01
CA GLY A 137 8.08 4.31 18.68
C GLY A 137 9.39 3.85 18.04
N LYS A 138 9.38 2.73 17.33
CA LYS A 138 10.54 2.15 16.61
C LYS A 138 10.74 2.72 15.21
N TYR A 139 9.82 3.54 14.73
CA TYR A 139 9.84 4.13 13.40
C TYR A 139 10.63 5.43 13.40
N SER A 140 11.00 5.91 12.20
CA SER A 140 11.67 7.18 11.99
C SER A 140 10.81 8.12 11.14
N VAL A 141 11.05 9.43 11.29
CA VAL A 141 10.30 10.49 10.62
C VAL A 141 11.26 11.45 9.92
N ALA A 142 10.87 11.89 8.74
CA ALA A 142 11.45 13.04 8.07
C ALA A 142 10.36 14.05 7.66
N LEU A 143 10.72 15.34 7.68
CA LEU A 143 9.91 16.44 7.20
C LEU A 143 10.66 17.13 6.08
N PHE A 144 10.06 17.23 4.91
CA PHE A 144 10.64 17.89 3.74
C PHE A 144 9.91 19.21 3.48
N GLY A 145 10.65 20.27 3.18
CA GLY A 145 10.07 21.57 2.97
C GLY A 145 9.57 22.22 4.25
N GLU A 146 8.53 23.04 4.16
CA GLU A 146 8.02 23.83 5.27
C GLU A 146 6.51 23.62 5.49
N PRO A 147 6.12 22.64 6.32
CA PRO A 147 4.71 22.38 6.63
C PRO A 147 4.00 23.63 7.15
N GLY A 148 2.90 24.01 6.47
CA GLY A 148 2.10 25.19 6.80
C GLY A 148 2.59 26.51 6.20
N GLY A 149 3.75 26.56 5.55
CA GLY A 149 4.32 27.74 4.89
C GLY A 149 4.46 27.60 3.38
N GLY A 150 4.56 26.39 2.86
CA GLY A 150 4.78 26.09 1.45
C GLY A 150 4.61 24.61 1.13
N ALA A 151 5.26 24.15 0.07
CA ALA A 151 5.29 22.73 -0.25
C ALA A 151 6.01 21.95 0.86
N PHE A 152 5.43 20.84 1.25
CA PHE A 152 5.98 19.99 2.29
C PHE A 152 5.64 18.53 2.09
N GLU A 153 6.35 17.67 2.79
CA GLU A 153 6.00 16.28 2.94
C GLU A 153 6.46 15.75 4.31
N PHE A 154 5.59 15.07 5.01
CA PHE A 154 5.90 14.24 6.16
C PHE A 154 6.04 12.80 5.69
N VAL A 155 7.14 12.14 6.05
CA VAL A 155 7.38 10.73 5.73
C VAL A 155 7.68 9.97 7.01
N LEU A 156 6.96 8.87 7.24
CA LEU A 156 7.18 7.94 8.34
C LEU A 156 7.61 6.60 7.78
N THR A 157 8.72 6.07 8.28
CA THR A 157 9.30 4.81 7.81
C THR A 157 9.67 3.89 8.95
N GLY A 158 9.65 2.60 8.67
CA GLY A 158 10.04 1.54 9.59
C GLY A 158 9.80 0.17 8.95
N ARG A 159 9.75 -0.85 9.80
CA ARG A 159 9.46 -2.20 9.32
C ARG A 159 8.05 -2.23 8.70
N HIS A 160 7.98 -2.72 7.47
CA HIS A 160 6.77 -2.82 6.65
C HIS A 160 5.97 -1.52 6.52
N CYS A 161 6.66 -0.37 6.51
CA CYS A 161 5.98 0.91 6.37
C CYS A 161 6.85 1.97 5.68
N THR A 162 6.30 2.58 4.65
CA THR A 162 6.65 3.90 4.14
C THR A 162 5.34 4.65 3.91
N ALA A 163 4.96 5.52 4.85
CA ALA A 163 3.73 6.31 4.81
C ALA A 163 4.05 7.80 4.63
N ARG A 164 3.15 8.53 3.93
CA ARG A 164 3.39 9.91 3.51
C ARG A 164 2.18 10.80 3.74
N CYS A 165 2.44 12.09 3.93
CA CYS A 165 1.45 13.15 4.04
C CYS A 165 2.05 14.44 3.49
N ASP A 166 1.59 14.90 2.33
CA ASP A 166 2.16 16.04 1.61
C ASP A 166 1.21 17.23 1.43
N GLY A 167 -0.07 17.04 1.70
CA GLY A 167 -1.09 18.08 1.53
C GLY A 167 -1.20 18.60 0.11
N ASP A 168 -1.21 17.71 -0.87
CA ASP A 168 -1.23 17.99 -2.32
C ASP A 168 -0.02 18.85 -2.79
N SER A 169 1.11 18.78 -2.10
CA SER A 169 2.31 19.54 -2.46
C SER A 169 2.95 19.06 -3.78
N VAL A 170 2.67 17.84 -4.18
CA VAL A 170 3.12 17.26 -5.46
C VAL A 170 1.91 16.93 -6.32
N GLU A 171 1.56 17.87 -7.20
CA GLU A 171 0.42 17.70 -8.12
C GLU A 171 0.59 16.44 -8.99
N GLY A 172 -0.48 15.66 -9.11
CA GLY A 172 -0.50 14.44 -9.92
C GLY A 172 0.37 13.30 -9.39
N THR A 173 0.58 13.26 -8.08
CA THR A 173 1.28 12.17 -7.40
C THR A 173 0.45 11.72 -6.22
N ALA A 174 -0.20 10.58 -6.33
CA ALA A 174 -1.01 10.05 -5.25
C ALA A 174 -0.17 9.75 -4.02
N PHE A 175 -0.76 9.96 -2.82
CA PHE A 175 -0.11 9.79 -1.53
C PHE A 175 1.13 10.69 -1.29
N GLY A 176 1.40 11.67 -2.15
CA GLY A 176 2.62 12.48 -2.12
C GLY A 176 3.86 11.78 -2.70
N GLY A 177 3.78 10.50 -3.03
CA GLY A 177 4.89 9.73 -3.57
C GLY A 177 4.72 8.22 -3.40
N PRO A 178 5.77 7.43 -3.69
CA PRO A 178 5.68 5.99 -3.54
C PRO A 178 5.54 5.59 -2.07
N ILE A 179 4.63 4.65 -1.79
CA ILE A 179 4.39 4.11 -0.45
C ILE A 179 4.62 2.59 -0.40
N PHE A 180 4.81 2.11 0.81
CA PHE A 180 4.90 0.70 1.13
C PHE A 180 4.09 0.37 2.37
N TYR A 181 3.37 -0.76 2.33
CA TYR A 181 2.72 -1.35 3.49
C TYR A 181 2.78 -2.88 3.45
N GLY A 182 2.71 -3.51 4.60
CA GLY A 182 2.78 -4.96 4.70
C GLY A 182 2.75 -5.44 6.15
N HIS A 183 3.04 -6.70 6.36
CA HIS A 183 3.25 -7.29 7.69
C HIS A 183 3.94 -8.65 7.61
N ALA A 184 4.62 -9.05 8.70
CA ALA A 184 5.27 -10.35 8.86
C ALA A 184 5.02 -11.01 10.22
N SER A 185 4.02 -10.55 10.96
CA SER A 185 3.77 -11.02 12.34
C SER A 185 3.33 -12.47 12.43
N GLN A 186 2.74 -13.01 11.36
CA GLN A 186 2.33 -14.41 11.26
C GLN A 186 2.56 -14.94 9.84
N SER A 187 2.44 -16.24 9.65
CA SER A 187 2.45 -16.87 8.34
C SER A 187 1.16 -16.55 7.55
N PHE A 188 1.23 -16.64 6.23
CA PHE A 188 0.11 -16.44 5.33
C PHE A 188 -0.98 -17.51 5.43
N ASN A 189 -0.89 -18.45 6.35
CA ASN A 189 -1.91 -19.46 6.61
C ASN A 189 -3.03 -18.96 7.51
N GLU A 190 -2.99 -17.71 7.91
CA GLU A 190 -4.06 -17.11 8.68
C GLU A 190 -5.32 -16.93 7.82
N LYS A 191 -6.48 -17.11 8.44
CA LYS A 191 -7.75 -16.86 7.78
C LYS A 191 -7.85 -15.39 7.34
N PRO A 192 -8.55 -15.07 6.26
CA PRO A 192 -8.69 -13.69 5.77
C PRO A 192 -9.23 -12.70 6.81
N ASP A 193 -10.08 -13.18 7.72
CA ASP A 193 -10.68 -12.40 8.81
C ASP A 193 -9.83 -12.40 10.09
N HIS A 194 -8.67 -13.05 10.09
CA HIS A 194 -7.78 -13.07 11.25
C HIS A 194 -7.16 -11.67 11.45
N PRO A 195 -7.16 -11.12 12.67
CA PRO A 195 -6.71 -9.75 12.91
C PRO A 195 -5.26 -9.50 12.54
N LYS A 196 -4.43 -10.55 12.48
CA LYS A 196 -3.03 -10.48 12.05
C LYS A 196 -2.83 -10.54 10.54
N ASN A 197 -3.88 -10.63 9.72
CA ASN A 197 -3.82 -10.71 8.27
C ASN A 197 -4.66 -9.62 7.61
N VAL A 198 -4.34 -8.37 7.89
CA VAL A 198 -5.12 -7.19 7.49
C VAL A 198 -5.28 -7.05 5.98
N TYR A 199 -4.27 -7.45 5.20
CA TYR A 199 -4.25 -7.18 3.75
C TYR A 199 -4.50 -8.42 2.87
N TRP A 200 -4.65 -9.63 3.46
CA TRP A 200 -4.81 -10.86 2.68
C TRP A 200 -6.09 -10.89 1.83
N TYR A 201 -7.13 -10.16 2.23
CA TYR A 201 -8.36 -10.02 1.44
C TYR A 201 -8.09 -9.44 0.05
N GLN A 202 -7.04 -8.60 -0.11
CA GLN A 202 -6.64 -8.04 -1.41
C GLN A 202 -6.16 -9.14 -2.36
N ALA A 203 -5.36 -10.10 -1.89
CA ALA A 203 -4.95 -11.25 -2.68
C ALA A 203 -6.15 -12.12 -3.10
N LYS A 204 -7.07 -12.38 -2.18
CA LYS A 204 -8.28 -13.15 -2.49
C LYS A 204 -9.14 -12.46 -3.54
N ARG A 205 -9.33 -11.16 -3.44
CA ARG A 205 -10.06 -10.38 -4.45
C ARG A 205 -9.36 -10.44 -5.81
N ALA A 206 -8.05 -10.31 -5.85
CA ALA A 206 -7.29 -10.44 -7.09
C ALA A 206 -7.46 -11.84 -7.73
N ASN A 207 -7.50 -12.89 -6.92
CA ASN A 207 -7.72 -14.25 -7.41
C ASN A 207 -9.13 -14.50 -7.97
N GLU A 208 -10.15 -13.79 -7.52
CA GLU A 208 -11.48 -13.82 -8.16
C GLU A 208 -11.39 -13.38 -9.64
N VAL A 209 -10.56 -12.37 -9.93
CA VAL A 209 -10.30 -11.97 -11.33
C VAL A 209 -9.66 -13.12 -12.09
N PHE A 210 -8.58 -13.72 -11.59
CA PHE A 210 -7.89 -14.82 -12.26
C PHE A 210 -8.81 -16.01 -12.52
N GLN A 211 -9.67 -16.36 -11.58
CA GLN A 211 -10.65 -17.44 -11.73
C GLN A 211 -11.67 -17.16 -12.83
N ALA A 212 -12.05 -15.91 -13.04
CA ALA A 212 -12.99 -15.48 -14.08
C ALA A 212 -12.35 -15.41 -15.48
N LEU A 213 -11.01 -15.49 -15.62
CA LEU A 213 -10.33 -15.46 -16.91
C LEU A 213 -10.51 -16.77 -17.68
N ASP A 214 -10.66 -16.67 -19.00
CA ASP A 214 -10.60 -17.82 -19.88
C ASP A 214 -9.17 -18.37 -20.07
N GLY A 215 -9.04 -19.50 -20.75
CA GLY A 215 -7.74 -20.17 -20.92
C GLY A 215 -6.70 -19.37 -21.74
N LYS A 216 -7.13 -18.49 -22.65
CA LYS A 216 -6.21 -17.61 -23.39
C LYS A 216 -5.77 -16.43 -22.52
N GLN A 217 -6.71 -15.80 -21.82
CA GLN A 217 -6.47 -14.71 -20.91
C GLN A 217 -5.54 -15.13 -19.76
N ARG A 218 -5.75 -16.32 -19.17
CA ARG A 218 -4.86 -16.86 -18.12
C ARG A 218 -3.42 -17.03 -18.59
N LYS A 219 -3.19 -17.44 -19.85
CA LYS A 219 -1.83 -17.54 -20.41
C LYS A 219 -1.13 -16.19 -20.54
N ILE A 220 -1.89 -15.12 -20.74
CA ILE A 220 -1.35 -13.76 -20.83
C ILE A 220 -1.12 -13.19 -19.43
N ALA A 221 -2.08 -13.41 -18.51
CA ALA A 221 -2.03 -12.88 -17.16
C ALA A 221 -1.01 -13.58 -16.25
N LEU A 222 -0.76 -14.89 -16.45
CA LEU A 222 0.12 -15.69 -15.60
C LEU A 222 1.55 -15.70 -16.12
N LEU A 223 2.43 -14.99 -15.41
CA LEU A 223 3.84 -14.83 -15.73
C LEU A 223 4.72 -15.80 -14.91
N GLY A 224 6.01 -15.87 -15.23
CA GLY A 224 7.01 -16.65 -14.49
C GLY A 224 7.42 -15.98 -13.20
N ASP A 225 8.37 -15.05 -13.33
CA ASP A 225 9.03 -14.40 -12.20
C ASP A 225 8.41 -13.03 -11.90
N PRO A 226 8.17 -12.72 -10.60
CA PRO A 226 7.70 -11.41 -10.19
C PRO A 226 8.81 -10.35 -10.26
N ARG A 227 8.43 -9.10 -9.95
CA ARG A 227 9.41 -8.03 -9.71
C ARG A 227 10.38 -8.42 -8.60
N GLN A 228 11.63 -8.02 -8.76
CA GLN A 228 12.59 -8.03 -7.66
C GLN A 228 12.31 -6.84 -6.75
N GLU A 229 12.26 -7.07 -5.44
CA GLU A 229 12.11 -6.01 -4.47
C GLU A 229 13.47 -5.38 -4.18
N GLN A 230 13.66 -4.14 -4.64
CA GLN A 230 14.91 -3.38 -4.55
C GLN A 230 14.60 -1.91 -4.19
N GLY A 231 13.86 -1.70 -3.10
CA GLY A 231 13.47 -0.37 -2.66
C GLY A 231 12.73 0.40 -3.76
N THR A 232 13.13 1.63 -4.01
CA THR A 232 12.50 2.52 -5.00
C THR A 232 12.45 1.93 -6.43
N ALA A 233 13.43 1.10 -6.82
CA ALA A 233 13.43 0.46 -8.13
C ALA A 233 12.25 -0.52 -8.32
N THR A 234 11.70 -1.08 -7.24
CA THR A 234 10.51 -1.95 -7.29
C THR A 234 9.30 -1.25 -7.90
N VAL A 235 9.17 0.04 -7.66
CA VAL A 235 8.03 0.87 -8.10
C VAL A 235 8.39 1.85 -9.21
N GLU A 236 9.48 1.61 -9.93
CA GLU A 236 9.84 2.40 -11.10
C GLU A 236 8.73 2.29 -12.15
N LEU A 237 8.24 3.44 -12.59
CA LEU A 237 7.19 3.53 -13.59
C LEU A 237 7.75 3.30 -14.99
N LYS A 238 6.95 2.71 -15.84
CA LYS A 238 7.29 2.51 -17.26
C LYS A 238 7.21 3.83 -18.02
N ARG A 239 8.02 3.96 -19.07
CA ARG A 239 7.87 5.07 -20.00
C ARG A 239 6.64 4.87 -20.87
N ARG A 240 6.04 5.96 -21.32
CA ARG A 240 4.94 5.89 -22.27
C ARG A 240 5.38 5.16 -23.54
N GLY A 241 4.66 4.08 -23.89
CA GLY A 241 5.01 3.20 -25.02
C GLY A 241 5.80 1.96 -24.64
N ASP A 242 6.30 1.85 -23.41
CA ASP A 242 6.89 0.61 -22.93
C ASP A 242 5.82 -0.47 -22.80
N LYS A 243 6.21 -1.71 -23.03
CA LYS A 243 5.31 -2.84 -22.87
C LYS A 243 4.95 -3.04 -21.38
N ILE A 244 3.66 -2.94 -21.08
CA ILE A 244 3.10 -3.37 -19.81
C ILE A 244 2.87 -4.89 -19.86
N LEU A 245 3.31 -5.60 -18.82
CA LEU A 245 3.16 -7.06 -18.74
C LEU A 245 1.80 -7.44 -18.15
N GLY A 246 1.28 -8.61 -18.57
CA GLY A 246 0.02 -9.13 -18.10
C GLY A 246 -1.13 -8.94 -19.07
N LEU A 247 -2.34 -9.17 -18.60
CA LEU A 247 -3.57 -9.05 -19.38
C LEU A 247 -4.08 -7.60 -19.29
N PRO A 248 -4.17 -6.85 -20.42
CA PRO A 248 -4.77 -5.53 -20.43
C PRO A 248 -6.24 -5.58 -19.98
N VAL A 249 -6.65 -4.65 -19.15
CA VAL A 249 -8.05 -4.54 -18.70
C VAL A 249 -8.98 -4.26 -19.86
N SER A 250 -8.52 -3.52 -20.89
CA SER A 250 -9.26 -3.28 -22.13
C SER A 250 -9.59 -4.55 -22.91
N GLU A 251 -8.86 -5.67 -22.72
CA GLU A 251 -9.12 -6.98 -23.34
C GLU A 251 -10.01 -7.88 -22.48
N MET A 252 -10.47 -7.41 -21.33
CA MET A 252 -11.36 -8.15 -20.43
C MET A 252 -12.83 -7.96 -20.78
N THR A 253 -13.66 -8.95 -20.46
CA THR A 253 -15.13 -8.81 -20.54
C THR A 253 -15.61 -7.79 -19.50
N ARG A 254 -16.86 -7.33 -19.65
CA ARG A 254 -17.47 -6.41 -18.70
C ARG A 254 -17.42 -6.93 -17.26
N ASP A 255 -17.82 -8.19 -17.05
CA ASP A 255 -17.86 -8.79 -15.71
C ASP A 255 -16.46 -8.93 -15.09
N GLN A 256 -15.45 -9.28 -15.91
CA GLN A 256 -14.05 -9.32 -15.48
C GLN A 256 -13.54 -7.93 -15.10
N ARG A 257 -13.88 -6.90 -15.88
CA ARG A 257 -13.53 -5.49 -15.57
C ARG A 257 -14.16 -5.03 -14.26
N GLU A 258 -15.42 -5.40 -13.99
CA GLU A 258 -16.07 -5.11 -12.71
C GLU A 258 -15.35 -5.77 -11.53
N LEU A 259 -14.77 -6.97 -11.70
CA LEU A 259 -13.92 -7.60 -10.68
C LEU A 259 -12.62 -6.83 -10.46
N VAL A 260 -11.94 -6.38 -11.53
CA VAL A 260 -10.72 -5.54 -11.38
C VAL A 260 -11.03 -4.20 -10.71
N GLN A 261 -12.20 -3.59 -10.98
CA GLN A 261 -12.65 -2.40 -10.26
C GLN A 261 -12.80 -2.65 -8.76
N LYS A 262 -13.32 -3.83 -8.37
CA LYS A 262 -13.39 -4.22 -6.96
C LYS A 262 -11.99 -4.43 -6.35
N VAL A 263 -11.04 -4.99 -7.11
CA VAL A 263 -9.64 -5.09 -6.67
C VAL A 263 -9.09 -3.70 -6.37
N LEU A 264 -9.23 -2.74 -7.28
CA LEU A 264 -8.75 -1.37 -7.07
C LEU A 264 -9.43 -0.72 -5.86
N GLY A 265 -10.74 -0.92 -5.69
CA GLY A 265 -11.47 -0.46 -4.50
C GLY A 265 -10.92 -1.06 -3.20
N ASP A 266 -10.64 -2.38 -3.19
CA ASP A 266 -10.10 -3.08 -2.02
C ASP A 266 -8.64 -2.65 -1.70
N LEU A 267 -7.84 -2.33 -2.73
CA LEU A 267 -6.49 -1.78 -2.57
C LEU A 267 -6.52 -0.39 -1.92
N LEU A 268 -7.45 0.44 -2.31
CA LEU A 268 -7.60 1.80 -1.80
C LEU A 268 -8.28 1.86 -0.42
N LEU A 269 -9.05 0.83 -0.05
CA LEU A 269 -9.89 0.82 1.15
C LEU A 269 -9.15 1.13 2.46
N PRO A 270 -7.88 0.74 2.69
CA PRO A 270 -7.17 1.07 3.93
C PRO A 270 -6.86 2.56 4.12
N PHE A 271 -6.90 3.36 3.06
CA PHE A 271 -6.49 4.76 3.08
C PHE A 271 -7.66 5.70 3.34
N ARG A 272 -7.38 6.90 3.84
CA ARG A 272 -8.37 7.96 4.05
C ARG A 272 -9.03 8.35 2.72
N GLU A 273 -10.23 8.89 2.79
CA GLU A 273 -11.03 9.22 1.60
C GLU A 273 -10.32 10.20 0.66
N ALA A 274 -9.64 11.22 1.18
CA ALA A 274 -8.93 12.21 0.37
C ALA A 274 -7.87 11.56 -0.53
N ASP A 275 -7.02 10.69 0.02
CA ASP A 275 -5.97 10.00 -0.74
C ASP A 275 -6.56 8.99 -1.75
N ARG A 276 -7.69 8.37 -1.42
CA ARG A 276 -8.42 7.48 -2.34
C ARG A 276 -8.96 8.23 -3.55
N VAL A 277 -9.57 9.39 -3.32
CA VAL A 277 -10.09 10.27 -4.39
C VAL A 277 -8.95 10.79 -5.25
N GLU A 278 -7.84 11.20 -4.64
CA GLU A 278 -6.64 11.63 -5.35
C GLU A 278 -6.08 10.52 -6.25
N ALA A 279 -5.86 9.32 -5.70
CA ALA A 279 -5.34 8.19 -6.47
C ALA A 279 -6.24 7.82 -7.66
N LEU A 280 -7.56 7.79 -7.47
CA LEU A 280 -8.51 7.54 -8.56
C LEU A 280 -8.48 8.64 -9.62
N ARG A 281 -8.42 9.90 -9.22
CA ARG A 281 -8.28 11.03 -10.14
C ARG A 281 -6.98 10.92 -10.97
N ASP A 282 -5.87 10.57 -10.33
CA ASP A 282 -4.57 10.48 -10.99
C ASP A 282 -4.51 9.28 -11.95
N ILE A 283 -5.17 8.17 -11.62
CA ILE A 283 -5.36 7.04 -12.55
C ILE A 283 -6.21 7.48 -13.75
N GLU A 284 -7.33 8.16 -13.53
CA GLU A 284 -8.22 8.60 -14.59
C GLU A 284 -7.55 9.61 -15.54
N ALA A 285 -6.75 10.53 -15.03
CA ALA A 285 -6.02 11.53 -15.81
C ALA A 285 -5.01 10.92 -16.80
N GLN A 286 -4.68 9.63 -16.69
CA GLN A 286 -3.72 8.91 -17.52
C GLN A 286 -4.34 7.94 -18.53
N GLY A 287 -5.61 8.06 -18.81
CA GLY A 287 -6.37 7.17 -19.68
C GLY A 287 -7.23 6.19 -18.92
N GLY A 288 -7.20 6.28 -17.59
CA GLY A 288 -8.12 5.60 -16.71
C GLY A 288 -7.87 4.11 -16.56
N PHE A 289 -8.93 3.45 -16.20
CA PHE A 289 -8.97 2.05 -15.87
C PHE A 289 -8.55 1.11 -17.03
N ASP A 290 -8.77 1.55 -18.28
CA ASP A 290 -8.47 0.74 -19.47
C ASP A 290 -6.98 0.64 -19.80
N GLU A 291 -6.17 1.55 -19.27
CA GLU A 291 -4.71 1.51 -19.41
C GLU A 291 -4.03 0.53 -18.44
N LEU A 292 -4.78 -0.01 -17.49
CA LEU A 292 -4.26 -0.99 -16.55
C LEU A 292 -4.07 -2.36 -17.20
N ALA A 293 -3.07 -3.09 -16.73
CA ALA A 293 -2.91 -4.52 -16.97
C ALA A 293 -2.74 -5.26 -15.65
N MET A 294 -3.24 -6.49 -15.59
CA MET A 294 -3.14 -7.34 -14.41
C MET A 294 -2.26 -8.56 -14.69
N SER A 295 -1.32 -8.81 -13.78
CA SER A 295 -0.40 -9.95 -13.83
C SER A 295 -0.45 -10.75 -12.54
N PHE A 296 -0.25 -12.06 -12.68
CA PHE A 296 -0.07 -13.03 -11.61
C PHE A 296 1.23 -13.78 -11.82
N TYR A 297 1.89 -14.26 -10.77
CA TYR A 297 3.22 -14.83 -10.84
C TYR A 297 3.27 -16.21 -10.19
N LYS A 298 3.69 -17.21 -10.96
CA LYS A 298 3.69 -18.62 -10.52
C LYS A 298 4.93 -19.03 -9.71
N ASN A 299 6.08 -18.38 -9.93
CA ASN A 299 7.34 -18.86 -9.38
C ASN A 299 7.53 -18.54 -7.88
N MET A 300 6.66 -17.70 -7.31
CA MET A 300 6.62 -17.44 -5.86
C MET A 300 5.28 -17.85 -5.23
N ASP A 301 4.49 -18.64 -5.95
CA ASP A 301 3.26 -19.22 -5.39
C ASP A 301 3.61 -20.29 -4.36
N ILE A 302 2.96 -20.24 -3.20
CA ILE A 302 3.14 -21.18 -2.12
C ILE A 302 1.84 -21.96 -1.88
N GLY A 303 1.90 -23.27 -2.03
CA GLY A 303 0.87 -24.16 -1.50
C GLY A 303 -0.08 -24.77 -2.49
N ASN A 304 -0.18 -24.33 -3.72
CA ASN A 304 -1.10 -24.90 -4.72
C ASN A 304 -2.57 -24.90 -4.24
N ASP A 305 -2.98 -23.79 -3.64
CA ASP A 305 -4.30 -23.62 -3.01
C ASP A 305 -5.29 -22.82 -3.88
N SER A 306 -4.93 -22.58 -5.15
CA SER A 306 -5.69 -21.79 -6.12
C SER A 306 -5.74 -20.27 -5.80
N VAL A 307 -4.82 -19.79 -4.96
CA VAL A 307 -4.61 -18.36 -4.69
C VAL A 307 -3.19 -18.00 -5.12
N TRP A 308 -3.05 -17.13 -6.12
CA TRP A 308 -1.76 -16.59 -6.50
C TRP A 308 -1.29 -15.59 -5.45
N ASP A 309 -0.20 -15.93 -4.78
CA ASP A 309 0.37 -15.12 -3.70
C ASP A 309 0.97 -13.80 -4.19
N VAL A 310 1.39 -13.74 -5.45
CA VAL A 310 2.05 -12.56 -6.03
C VAL A 310 1.32 -12.13 -7.29
N TRP A 311 0.98 -10.84 -7.33
CA TRP A 311 0.25 -10.23 -8.44
C TRP A 311 0.47 -8.72 -8.48
N GLN A 312 0.12 -8.08 -9.58
CA GLN A 312 0.16 -6.61 -9.71
C GLN A 312 -0.91 -6.06 -10.63
N LEU A 313 -1.26 -4.80 -10.40
CA LEU A 313 -1.88 -3.88 -11.36
C LEU A 313 -0.82 -2.87 -11.80
N GLU A 314 -0.63 -2.71 -13.11
CA GLU A 314 0.38 -1.83 -13.67
C GLU A 314 -0.18 -1.05 -14.87
N SER A 315 0.23 0.20 -15.01
CA SER A 315 0.11 1.03 -16.21
C SER A 315 1.41 1.80 -16.41
N PRO A 316 1.57 2.61 -17.47
CA PRO A 316 2.76 3.46 -17.60
C PRO A 316 2.98 4.40 -16.42
N THR A 317 1.92 4.73 -15.67
CA THR A 317 1.93 5.72 -14.59
C THR A 317 1.52 5.16 -13.23
N MET A 318 1.31 3.86 -13.15
CA MET A 318 0.95 3.18 -11.91
C MET A 318 1.66 1.84 -11.78
N VAL A 319 2.18 1.59 -10.59
CA VAL A 319 2.54 0.25 -10.10
C VAL A 319 1.83 0.04 -8.78
N TRP A 320 1.06 -1.05 -8.69
CA TRP A 320 0.56 -1.62 -7.45
C TRP A 320 0.94 -3.09 -7.42
N TYR A 321 2.05 -3.36 -6.77
CA TYR A 321 2.63 -4.70 -6.69
C TYR A 321 2.37 -5.30 -5.32
N PHE A 322 1.72 -6.45 -5.28
CA PHE A 322 1.38 -7.21 -4.09
C PHE A 322 2.15 -8.53 -4.07
N ARG A 323 2.85 -8.78 -2.99
CA ARG A 323 3.50 -10.06 -2.68
C ARG A 323 2.96 -10.58 -1.35
N GLY A 324 2.22 -11.69 -1.36
CA GLY A 324 1.65 -12.32 -0.17
C GLY A 324 2.55 -13.38 0.47
N ALA A 325 3.57 -13.85 -0.25
CA ALA A 325 4.50 -14.88 0.21
C ALA A 325 5.95 -14.38 0.25
N PRO A 326 6.75 -14.67 1.29
CA PRO A 326 6.45 -15.42 2.52
C PRO A 326 5.57 -14.64 3.52
N HIS A 327 5.35 -13.36 3.31
CA HIS A 327 4.46 -12.47 4.05
C HIS A 327 4.11 -11.27 3.17
N VAL A 328 3.16 -10.45 3.63
CA VAL A 328 2.61 -9.39 2.79
C VAL A 328 3.57 -8.20 2.64
N HIS A 329 3.92 -7.92 1.39
CA HIS A 329 4.58 -6.69 0.94
C HIS A 329 3.73 -6.05 -0.15
N VAL A 330 3.43 -4.77 -0.01
CA VAL A 330 2.68 -4.03 -1.03
C VAL A 330 3.41 -2.74 -1.37
N TRP A 331 3.79 -2.63 -2.62
CA TRP A 331 4.54 -1.51 -3.18
C TRP A 331 3.65 -0.71 -4.11
N VAL A 332 3.59 0.59 -3.91
CA VAL A 332 2.66 1.46 -4.66
C VAL A 332 3.38 2.71 -5.15
N ASN A 333 3.15 3.06 -6.41
CA ASN A 333 3.50 4.35 -6.99
C ASN A 333 2.47 4.72 -8.06
N ILE A 334 1.86 5.88 -7.94
CA ILE A 334 0.85 6.38 -8.87
C ILE A 334 1.18 7.84 -9.19
N ARG A 335 1.35 8.17 -10.48
CA ARG A 335 1.64 9.53 -10.92
C ARG A 335 0.90 9.84 -12.23
N THR A 336 0.54 11.09 -12.44
CA THR A 336 -0.06 11.53 -13.70
C THR A 336 0.97 11.70 -14.81
N ARG A 337 2.28 11.72 -14.48
CA ARG A 337 3.39 11.78 -15.43
C ARG A 337 4.50 10.85 -14.97
N ALA A 338 4.95 9.99 -15.89
CA ALA A 338 6.12 9.12 -15.69
C ALA A 338 7.42 9.88 -15.93
#